data_2f51cd402218cf64f71670620a74fb52
#
_entry.id   2f51cd402218cf64f71670620a74fb52
#
_cell.length_a   1.000
_cell.length_b   1.000
_cell.length_c   1.000
_cell.angle_alpha   90.00
_cell.angle_beta   90.00
_cell.angle_gamma   90.00
#
_symmetry.space_group_name_H-M   'P 1'
#
loop_
_entity.id
_entity.type
_entity.pdbx_description
1 polymer ?
#
loop_
_entity_poly.entity_id
_entity_poly.type
_entity_poly.pdbx_seq_one_letter_code
_entity_poly.pdbx_strand_id
1 'polypeptide(L)'
;MKLLDVFEMAKGRKKGQRRIDLFRRENLETWILTFPPGDVQKMHSHPSDRTYYVLTGRGIMKGLNESHEVRQGQIISIPAHEYYEGSNPHDEPMILLGNSHKATAEDLAKAGGQRNEIDEKTGKRVIFQHGGGQDMGVLAD
;
A
#
# COMPACT_ATOMS: atom_id res chain seq x y z
N MET A 1 -23.84 11.84 1.61
CA MET A 1 -22.64 12.32 0.90
C MET A 1 -21.60 12.82 1.91
N LYS A 2 -20.33 12.59 1.63
CA LYS A 2 -19.24 13.12 2.45
C LYS A 2 -18.15 13.68 1.52
N LEU A 3 -17.76 14.91 1.77
CA LEU A 3 -16.71 15.61 1.01
C LEU A 3 -15.48 15.78 1.91
N LEU A 4 -14.32 15.42 1.41
CA LEU A 4 -13.04 15.60 2.08
C LEU A 4 -12.06 16.32 1.16
N ASP A 5 -11.24 17.20 1.74
CA ASP A 5 -10.07 17.76 1.07
C ASP A 5 -8.86 16.88 1.40
N VAL A 6 -8.33 16.18 0.39
CA VAL A 6 -7.25 15.20 0.61
C VAL A 6 -5.94 15.87 1.04
N PHE A 7 -5.66 17.07 0.57
CA PHE A 7 -4.44 17.78 0.98
C PHE A 7 -4.54 18.28 2.41
N GLU A 8 -5.71 18.75 2.84
CA GLU A 8 -5.94 19.11 4.25
C GLU A 8 -5.83 17.88 5.15
N MET A 9 -6.37 16.74 4.72
CA MET A 9 -6.24 15.48 5.46
C MET A 9 -4.77 15.05 5.58
N ALA A 10 -4.00 15.18 4.52
CA ALA A 10 -2.57 14.83 4.51
C ALA A 10 -1.75 15.71 5.47
N LYS A 11 -2.10 16.98 5.62
CA LYS A 11 -1.46 17.89 6.59
C LYS A 11 -1.65 17.44 8.04
N GLY A 12 -2.73 16.74 8.34
CA GLY A 12 -3.02 16.20 9.67
C GLY A 12 -2.23 14.94 10.01
N ARG A 13 -1.34 14.51 9.15
CA ARG A 13 -0.53 13.31 9.33
C ARG A 13 0.36 13.43 10.58
N LYS A 14 0.35 12.40 11.40
CA LYS A 14 1.26 12.26 12.54
C LYS A 14 2.59 11.66 12.10
N LYS A 15 3.67 11.99 12.82
CA LYS A 15 4.98 11.40 12.55
C LYS A 15 4.90 9.87 12.62
N GLY A 16 5.44 9.20 11.58
CA GLY A 16 5.40 7.74 11.47
C GLY A 16 4.12 7.15 10.90
N GLN A 17 3.08 7.96 10.72
CA GLN A 17 1.83 7.52 10.12
C GLN A 17 1.95 7.55 8.60
N ARG A 18 1.92 6.38 7.95
CA ARG A 18 1.94 6.30 6.49
C ARG A 18 0.55 6.43 5.90
N ARG A 19 -0.44 5.78 6.49
CA ARG A 19 -1.80 5.69 5.98
C ARG A 19 -2.79 6.54 6.75
N ILE A 20 -3.65 7.26 6.03
CA ILE A 20 -4.83 7.94 6.55
C ILE A 20 -6.03 7.43 5.77
N ASP A 21 -6.96 6.75 6.45
CA ASP A 21 -8.20 6.31 5.82
C ASP A 21 -9.13 7.48 5.57
N LEU A 22 -9.67 7.58 4.37
CA LEU A 22 -10.65 8.62 3.98
C LEU A 22 -12.08 8.07 4.00
N PHE A 23 -12.31 6.98 3.29
CA PHE A 23 -13.61 6.31 3.23
C PHE A 23 -13.43 4.82 3.40
N ARG A 24 -14.28 4.24 4.25
CA ARG A 24 -14.45 2.80 4.39
C ARG A 24 -15.92 2.48 4.19
N ARG A 25 -16.24 1.94 3.06
CA ARG A 25 -17.57 1.49 2.67
C ARG A 25 -17.57 -0.04 2.54
N GLU A 26 -18.76 -0.60 2.33
CA GLU A 26 -18.89 -2.05 2.19
C GLU A 26 -18.02 -2.59 1.04
N ASN A 27 -18.01 -1.89 -0.11
CA ASN A 27 -17.31 -2.34 -1.31
C ASN A 27 -16.16 -1.45 -1.75
N LEU A 28 -15.83 -0.41 -0.99
CA LEU A 28 -14.83 0.58 -1.40
C LEU A 28 -14.03 1.07 -0.20
N GLU A 29 -12.72 1.05 -0.35
CA GLU A 29 -11.78 1.72 0.55
C GLU A 29 -11.01 2.79 -0.22
N THR A 30 -10.87 3.97 0.39
CA THR A 30 -10.07 5.07 -0.13
C THR A 30 -9.21 5.62 0.98
N TRP A 31 -7.92 5.80 0.72
CA TRP A 31 -6.96 6.26 1.70
C TRP A 31 -5.86 7.10 1.06
N ILE A 32 -5.12 7.80 1.90
CA ILE A 32 -3.89 8.49 1.52
C ILE A 32 -2.71 7.69 2.07
N LEU A 33 -1.67 7.52 1.25
CA LEU A 33 -0.36 7.08 1.70
C LEU A 33 0.63 8.22 1.54
N THR A 34 1.42 8.45 2.59
CA THR A 34 2.54 9.39 2.54
C THR A 34 3.84 8.63 2.71
N PHE A 35 4.74 8.81 1.76
CA PHE A 35 6.12 8.33 1.81
C PHE A 35 7.04 9.54 2.03
N PRO A 36 7.51 9.76 3.27
CA PRO A 36 8.56 10.75 3.50
C PRO A 36 9.84 10.42 2.72
N PRO A 37 10.76 11.39 2.54
CA PRO A 37 12.06 11.11 1.96
C PRO A 37 12.74 9.90 2.59
N GLY A 38 13.18 8.95 1.76
CA GLY A 38 13.87 7.73 2.20
C GLY A 38 12.97 6.60 2.69
N ASP A 39 11.65 6.78 2.72
CA ASP A 39 10.73 5.75 3.22
C ASP A 39 10.59 4.59 2.23
N VAL A 40 10.49 3.39 2.77
CA VAL A 40 10.28 2.14 2.01
C VAL A 40 9.18 1.33 2.66
N GLN A 41 8.16 1.00 1.89
CA GLN A 41 7.18 -0.02 2.26
C GLN A 41 7.61 -1.35 1.65
N LYS A 42 8.00 -2.29 2.49
CA LYS A 42 8.55 -3.57 2.06
C LYS A 42 7.66 -4.33 1.09
N MET A 43 8.27 -5.15 0.28
CA MET A 43 7.60 -6.04 -0.68
C MET A 43 6.50 -6.86 -0.01
N HIS A 44 5.27 -6.72 -0.51
CA HIS A 44 4.09 -7.38 0.03
C HIS A 44 3.01 -7.52 -1.04
N SER A 45 1.96 -8.25 -0.75
CA SER A 45 0.78 -8.37 -1.60
C SER A 45 -0.51 -8.17 -0.80
N HIS A 46 -1.59 -7.93 -1.51
CA HIS A 46 -2.92 -7.78 -0.92
C HIS A 46 -3.93 -8.69 -1.61
N PRO A 47 -5.01 -9.09 -0.92
CA PRO A 47 -6.02 -9.97 -1.50
C PRO A 47 -7.03 -9.26 -2.41
N SER A 48 -6.86 -7.97 -2.68
CA SER A 48 -7.77 -7.18 -3.52
C SER A 48 -7.00 -6.30 -4.50
N ASP A 49 -7.63 -6.04 -5.65
CA ASP A 49 -7.11 -5.06 -6.61
C ASP A 49 -7.06 -3.67 -5.99
N ARG A 50 -6.06 -2.90 -6.38
CA ARG A 50 -5.91 -1.52 -5.95
C ARG A 50 -5.30 -0.63 -7.00
N THR A 51 -5.56 0.64 -6.87
CA THR A 51 -4.90 1.68 -7.66
C THR A 51 -4.28 2.70 -6.73
N TYR A 52 -3.18 3.28 -7.16
CA TYR A 52 -2.59 4.46 -6.53
C TYR A 52 -2.44 5.58 -7.55
N TYR A 53 -3.01 6.71 -7.22
CA TYR A 53 -2.84 7.96 -7.97
C TYR A 53 -1.85 8.86 -7.22
N VAL A 54 -0.79 9.30 -7.90
CA VAL A 54 0.20 10.18 -7.29
C VAL A 54 -0.33 11.59 -7.24
N LEU A 55 -0.66 12.05 -6.04
CA LEU A 55 -1.17 13.41 -5.80
C LEU A 55 -0.07 14.45 -5.89
N THR A 56 1.10 14.15 -5.33
CA THR A 56 2.27 15.02 -5.33
C THR A 56 3.54 14.22 -5.10
N GLY A 57 4.67 14.74 -5.57
CA GLY A 57 5.96 14.09 -5.45
C GLY A 57 6.18 13.00 -6.48
N ARG A 58 7.13 12.14 -6.19
CA ARG A 58 7.52 11.00 -7.03
C ARG A 58 8.17 9.91 -6.18
N GLY A 59 8.19 8.70 -6.72
CA GLY A 59 8.82 7.56 -6.06
C GLY A 59 8.94 6.37 -7.00
N ILE A 60 9.13 5.20 -6.43
CA ILE A 60 9.31 3.95 -7.17
C ILE A 60 8.30 2.94 -6.69
N MET A 61 7.61 2.30 -7.63
CA MET A 61 6.81 1.09 -7.41
C MET A 61 7.50 -0.07 -8.09
N LYS A 62 7.98 -1.02 -7.29
CA LYS A 62 8.75 -2.16 -7.74
C LYS A 62 7.95 -3.44 -7.52
N GLY A 63 7.76 -4.22 -8.57
CA GLY A 63 7.26 -5.59 -8.50
C GLY A 63 8.39 -6.62 -8.49
N LEU A 64 8.08 -7.90 -8.59
CA LEU A 64 9.09 -8.96 -8.62
C LEU A 64 9.96 -8.90 -9.90
N ASN A 65 9.34 -8.54 -11.04
CA ASN A 65 9.99 -8.56 -12.35
C ASN A 65 9.92 -7.22 -13.09
N GLU A 66 9.46 -6.17 -12.44
CA GLU A 66 9.31 -4.84 -13.05
C GLU A 66 9.52 -3.74 -12.02
N SER A 67 9.82 -2.55 -12.49
CA SER A 67 9.95 -1.37 -11.65
C SER A 67 9.52 -0.13 -12.43
N HIS A 68 8.74 0.73 -11.78
CA HIS A 68 8.25 1.96 -12.38
C HIS A 68 8.59 3.15 -11.49
N GLU A 69 9.16 4.20 -12.06
CA GLU A 69 9.12 5.50 -11.44
C GLU A 69 7.69 6.04 -11.60
N VAL A 70 7.10 6.48 -10.50
CA VAL A 70 5.76 7.09 -10.47
C VAL A 70 5.87 8.52 -9.99
N ARG A 71 5.12 9.44 -10.62
CA ARG A 71 5.15 10.87 -10.33
C ARG A 71 3.77 11.49 -10.40
N GLN A 72 3.69 12.71 -9.90
CA GLN A 72 2.43 13.47 -9.85
C GLN A 72 1.63 13.36 -11.15
N GLY A 73 0.35 13.06 -11.02
CA GLY A 73 -0.57 12.92 -12.14
C GLY A 73 -0.65 11.52 -12.75
N GLN A 74 0.20 10.59 -12.30
CA GLN A 74 0.18 9.20 -12.77
C GLN A 74 -0.60 8.30 -11.83
N ILE A 75 -1.20 7.27 -12.40
CA ILE A 75 -1.90 6.22 -11.67
C ILE A 75 -1.28 4.87 -12.00
N ILE A 76 -1.12 4.03 -10.98
CA ILE A 76 -0.66 2.66 -11.13
C ILE A 76 -1.73 1.70 -10.59
N SER A 77 -1.95 0.61 -11.30
CA SER A 77 -2.85 -0.47 -10.91
C SER A 77 -2.05 -1.68 -10.47
N ILE A 78 -2.42 -2.24 -9.32
CA ILE A 78 -1.77 -3.42 -8.76
C ILE A 78 -2.86 -4.47 -8.55
N PRO A 79 -2.85 -5.56 -9.35
CA PRO A 79 -3.81 -6.64 -9.19
C PRO A 79 -3.70 -7.33 -7.83
N ALA A 80 -4.79 -7.98 -7.42
CA ALA A 80 -4.80 -8.82 -6.24
C ALA A 80 -3.67 -9.86 -6.29
N HIS A 81 -3.05 -10.11 -5.13
CA HIS A 81 -1.97 -11.07 -4.93
C HIS A 81 -0.64 -10.76 -5.64
N GLU A 82 -0.55 -9.66 -6.39
CA GLU A 82 0.72 -9.22 -6.97
C GLU A 82 1.62 -8.56 -5.92
N TYR A 83 2.87 -8.99 -5.86
CA TYR A 83 3.86 -8.43 -4.93
C TYR A 83 4.40 -7.10 -5.43
N TYR A 84 4.47 -6.14 -4.53
CA TYR A 84 5.06 -4.84 -4.83
C TYR A 84 5.67 -4.18 -3.60
N GLU A 85 6.57 -3.26 -3.86
CA GLU A 85 7.23 -2.40 -2.89
C GLU A 85 7.08 -0.95 -3.34
N GLY A 86 6.71 -0.06 -2.43
CA GLY A 86 6.73 1.37 -2.64
C GLY A 86 7.92 2.01 -1.94
N SER A 87 8.58 2.96 -2.60
CA SER A 87 9.69 3.68 -1.99
C SER A 87 9.78 5.12 -2.47
N ASN A 88 10.38 5.96 -1.64
CA ASN A 88 10.68 7.34 -1.98
C ASN A 88 12.18 7.63 -1.77
N PRO A 89 13.02 7.48 -2.80
CA PRO A 89 14.44 7.80 -2.70
C PRO A 89 14.77 9.29 -2.90
N HIS A 90 13.76 10.15 -2.95
CA HIS A 90 13.91 11.58 -3.24
C HIS A 90 13.82 12.45 -1.98
N ASP A 91 14.02 13.75 -2.14
CA ASP A 91 14.10 14.73 -1.03
C ASP A 91 12.74 15.28 -0.60
N GLU A 92 11.69 15.08 -1.41
CA GLU A 92 10.35 15.57 -1.14
C GLU A 92 9.40 14.42 -0.83
N PRO A 93 8.36 14.63 -0.02
CA PRO A 93 7.35 13.60 0.23
C PRO A 93 6.64 13.19 -1.05
N MET A 94 6.30 11.90 -1.17
CA MET A 94 5.37 11.40 -2.15
C MET A 94 4.05 11.10 -1.48
N ILE A 95 2.95 11.66 -2.01
CA ILE A 95 1.60 11.43 -1.49
C ILE A 95 0.76 10.74 -2.55
N LEU A 96 0.19 9.61 -2.20
CA LEU A 96 -0.64 8.78 -3.06
C LEU A 96 -2.08 8.75 -2.56
N LEU A 97 -3.03 8.72 -3.50
CA LEU A 97 -4.40 8.37 -3.22
C LEU A 97 -4.62 6.91 -3.60
N GLY A 98 -4.93 6.08 -2.62
CA GLY A 98 -5.21 4.67 -2.82
C GLY A 98 -6.70 4.37 -2.88
N ASN A 99 -7.08 3.46 -3.75
CA ASN A 99 -8.42 2.91 -3.83
C ASN A 99 -8.34 1.39 -3.97
N SER A 100 -9.20 0.69 -3.26
CA SER A 100 -9.41 -0.74 -3.45
C SER A 100 -10.86 -1.11 -3.19
N HIS A 101 -11.31 -2.19 -3.80
CA HIS A 101 -12.51 -2.85 -3.29
C HIS A 101 -12.16 -3.54 -1.98
N LYS A 102 -13.13 -3.70 -1.11
CA LYS A 102 -12.94 -4.49 0.10
C LYS A 102 -12.76 -5.95 -0.28
N ALA A 103 -11.77 -6.62 0.31
CA ALA A 103 -11.55 -8.04 0.07
C ALA A 103 -12.80 -8.84 0.49
N THR A 104 -13.26 -9.71 -0.41
CA THR A 104 -14.36 -10.63 -0.13
C THR A 104 -13.88 -11.81 0.71
N ALA A 105 -14.81 -12.59 1.26
CA ALA A 105 -14.46 -13.83 1.94
C ALA A 105 -13.69 -14.80 1.05
N GLU A 106 -14.02 -14.82 -0.26
CA GLU A 106 -13.30 -15.63 -1.26
C GLU A 106 -11.88 -15.12 -1.47
N ASP A 107 -11.68 -13.80 -1.61
CA ASP A 107 -10.36 -13.19 -1.73
C ASP A 107 -9.47 -13.51 -0.52
N LEU A 108 -10.05 -13.39 0.69
CA LEU A 108 -9.36 -13.69 1.94
C LEU A 108 -9.02 -15.17 2.07
N ALA A 109 -9.89 -16.06 1.61
CA ALA A 109 -9.64 -17.50 1.61
C ALA A 109 -8.47 -17.87 0.69
N LYS A 110 -8.38 -17.26 -0.50
CA LYS A 110 -7.25 -17.43 -1.42
C LYS A 110 -5.93 -16.94 -0.83
N ALA A 111 -5.98 -15.87 -0.06
CA ALA A 111 -4.82 -15.31 0.64
C ALA A 111 -4.53 -16.00 1.98
N GLY A 112 -5.37 -16.96 2.40
CA GLY A 112 -5.28 -17.56 3.73
C GLY A 112 -5.54 -16.59 4.87
N GLY A 113 -6.25 -15.47 4.61
CA GLY A 113 -6.47 -14.41 5.61
C GLY A 113 -5.20 -13.70 6.02
N GLN A 114 -4.16 -13.74 5.23
CA GLN A 114 -2.82 -13.31 5.57
C GLN A 114 -2.28 -12.28 4.57
N ARG A 115 -1.45 -11.36 5.07
CA ARG A 115 -0.62 -10.51 4.24
C ARG A 115 0.70 -11.24 3.98
N ASN A 116 1.10 -11.30 2.72
CA ASN A 116 2.36 -11.92 2.34
C ASN A 116 3.38 -10.84 1.99
N GLU A 117 4.58 -10.96 2.52
CA GLU A 117 5.73 -10.13 2.17
C GLU A 117 6.88 -11.02 1.73
N ILE A 118 7.79 -10.47 0.92
CA ILE A 118 9.05 -11.13 0.58
C ILE A 118 10.17 -10.42 1.32
N ASP A 119 10.92 -11.19 2.10
CA ASP A 119 12.14 -10.71 2.73
C ASP A 119 13.20 -10.50 1.64
N GLU A 120 13.60 -9.25 1.43
CA GLU A 120 14.56 -8.89 0.40
C GLU A 120 15.95 -9.51 0.59
N LYS A 121 16.34 -9.79 1.84
CA LYS A 121 17.65 -10.38 2.14
C LYS A 121 17.71 -11.86 1.82
N THR A 122 16.61 -12.56 2.03
CA THR A 122 16.56 -14.03 1.89
C THR A 122 15.79 -14.48 0.67
N GLY A 123 14.97 -13.59 0.05
CA GLY A 123 14.04 -13.93 -1.01
C GLY A 123 12.88 -14.83 -0.56
N LYS A 124 12.74 -15.06 0.74
CA LYS A 124 11.71 -15.92 1.29
C LYS A 124 10.43 -15.17 1.55
N ARG A 125 9.32 -15.86 1.39
CA ARG A 125 7.99 -15.34 1.70
C ARG A 125 7.80 -15.31 3.22
N VAL A 126 7.39 -14.15 3.72
CA VAL A 126 6.97 -13.94 5.10
C VAL A 126 5.47 -13.73 5.11
N ILE A 127 4.77 -14.47 5.96
CA ILE A 127 3.32 -14.41 6.08
C ILE A 127 2.97 -13.67 7.38
N PHE A 128 2.16 -12.62 7.26
CA PHE A 128 1.62 -11.88 8.39
C PHE A 128 0.12 -12.13 8.50
N GLN A 129 -0.37 -12.43 9.68
CA GLN A 129 -1.80 -12.57 9.90
C GLN A 129 -2.49 -11.21 9.90
N HIS A 130 -3.62 -11.12 9.19
CA HIS A 130 -4.48 -9.94 9.24
C HIS A 130 -5.23 -9.88 10.56
N GLY A 131 -5.21 -8.72 11.16
CA GLY A 131 -6.04 -8.40 12.31
C GLY A 131 -5.28 -8.38 13.63
N GLY A 132 -5.45 -7.30 14.36
CA GLY A 132 -4.90 -7.12 15.68
C GLY A 132 -3.54 -6.46 15.75
N GLY A 133 -3.40 -5.25 15.23
CA GLY A 133 -2.40 -4.25 15.64
C GLY A 133 -0.91 -4.62 15.63
N GLN A 134 -0.55 -5.87 15.51
CA GLN A 134 0.83 -6.33 15.40
C GLN A 134 0.92 -7.45 14.37
N ASP A 135 1.69 -7.18 13.33
CA ASP A 135 2.03 -8.18 12.34
C ASP A 135 3.06 -9.16 12.92
N MET A 136 2.63 -10.38 13.17
CA MET A 136 3.55 -11.46 13.50
C MET A 136 3.99 -12.16 12.22
N GLY A 137 5.23 -11.89 11.81
CA GLY A 137 5.81 -12.53 10.64
C GLY A 137 6.21 -13.98 10.92
N VAL A 138 5.75 -14.89 10.08
CA VAL A 138 6.20 -16.28 10.07
C VAL A 138 6.81 -16.57 8.70
N LEU A 139 8.02 -17.11 8.69
CA LEU A 139 8.66 -17.58 7.45
C LEU A 139 7.84 -18.74 6.89
N ALA A 140 7.39 -18.59 5.64
CA ALA A 140 6.79 -19.68 4.90
C ALA A 140 7.86 -20.33 4.01
N ASP A 141 7.90 -21.61 4.05
CA ASP A 141 8.74 -22.39 3.15
C ASP A 141 8.29 -22.31 1.69
#